data_2820b142ca06e324788af7c001ceab70
#
_entry.id   2820b142ca06e324788af7c001ceab70
#
_cell.length_a   1.000
_cell.length_b   1.000
_cell.length_c   1.000
_cell.angle_alpha   90.00
_cell.angle_beta   90.00
_cell.angle_gamma   90.00
#
_symmetry.space_group_name_H-M   'P 1'
#
loop_
_entity.id
_entity.type
_entity.pdbx_description
1 polymer ?
#
loop_
_entity_poly.entity_id
_entity_poly.type
_entity_poly.pdbx_seq_one_letter_code
_entity_poly.pdbx_strand_id
1 'polypeptide(L)'
;MKKKVLVIGVIGADVHAVGNRILFHAFTEAGFEVINLGVMVSQEEYIAAAIESAADAIVISSLYGQGELDCRGMREKCDEAGLKGIPLLVGGNIVIGKQKFEDVEKRFKDMGFDRAFPPGTAPETTIEALRELLHMEEEA
;
A
#
# COMPACT_ATOMS: atom_id res chain seq x y z
N MET A 1 9.03 -8.44 21.10
CA MET A 1 9.42 -8.45 19.68
C MET A 1 9.10 -7.10 19.03
N LYS A 2 9.98 -6.67 18.16
CA LYS A 2 9.78 -5.40 17.46
C LYS A 2 8.65 -5.51 16.46
N LYS A 3 7.70 -4.57 16.48
CA LYS A 3 6.59 -4.55 15.54
C LYS A 3 7.09 -4.25 14.13
N LYS A 4 6.45 -4.85 13.12
CA LYS A 4 6.69 -4.46 11.73
C LYS A 4 6.04 -3.10 11.47
N VAL A 5 6.73 -2.27 10.73
CA VAL A 5 6.33 -0.88 10.46
C VAL A 5 5.76 -0.78 9.06
N LEU A 6 4.58 -0.19 8.96
CA LEU A 6 3.90 0.05 7.68
C LEU A 6 3.75 1.56 7.47
N VAL A 7 4.01 2.01 6.24
CA VAL A 7 3.66 3.36 5.82
C VAL A 7 2.41 3.25 4.96
N ILE A 8 1.37 3.97 5.33
CA ILE A 8 0.10 3.97 4.58
C ILE A 8 -0.33 5.40 4.24
N GLY A 9 -1.20 5.52 3.27
CA GLY A 9 -1.75 6.80 2.87
C GLY A 9 -2.59 6.68 1.61
N VAL A 10 -3.20 7.80 1.21
CA VAL A 10 -3.99 7.92 -0.02
C VAL A 10 -3.20 8.75 -1.03
N ILE A 11 -2.88 8.14 -2.17
CA ILE A 11 -1.95 8.72 -3.15
C ILE A 11 -2.60 9.78 -4.03
N GLY A 12 -1.80 10.71 -4.50
CA GLY A 12 -2.18 11.70 -5.51
C GLY A 12 -3.01 12.84 -4.93
N ALA A 13 -3.91 13.37 -5.72
CA ALA A 13 -4.77 14.50 -5.35
C ALA A 13 -6.03 14.07 -4.59
N ASP A 14 -6.09 12.84 -4.14
CA ASP A 14 -7.27 12.23 -3.51
C ASP A 14 -7.42 12.68 -2.06
N VAL A 15 -8.62 13.15 -1.71
CA VAL A 15 -8.95 13.61 -0.36
C VAL A 15 -9.85 12.63 0.41
N HIS A 16 -10.13 11.46 -0.13
CA HIS A 16 -11.01 10.48 0.48
C HIS A 16 -10.29 9.72 1.60
N ALA A 17 -10.65 9.99 2.85
CA ALA A 17 -9.93 9.49 4.01
C ALA A 17 -10.56 8.29 4.72
N VAL A 18 -11.82 7.94 4.42
CA VAL A 18 -12.55 6.92 5.19
C VAL A 18 -11.88 5.55 5.11
N GLY A 19 -11.57 5.09 3.90
CA GLY A 19 -10.89 3.80 3.71
C GLY A 19 -9.52 3.76 4.37
N ASN A 20 -8.81 4.88 4.34
CA ASN A 20 -7.50 4.98 4.97
C ASN A 20 -7.57 4.85 6.49
N ARG A 21 -8.60 5.44 7.11
CA ARG A 21 -8.82 5.32 8.57
C ARG A 21 -9.16 3.89 8.96
N ILE A 22 -9.95 3.20 8.15
CA ILE A 22 -10.32 1.81 8.38
C ILE A 22 -9.05 0.94 8.36
N LEU A 23 -8.19 1.14 7.37
CA LEU A 23 -6.93 0.40 7.28
C LEU A 23 -6.00 0.71 8.45
N PHE A 24 -5.92 1.98 8.84
CA PHE A 24 -5.08 2.38 9.99
C PHE A 24 -5.49 1.62 11.25
N HIS A 25 -6.78 1.60 11.57
CA HIS A 25 -7.28 0.90 12.74
C HIS A 25 -7.07 -0.60 12.64
N ALA A 26 -7.39 -1.20 11.49
CA ALA A 26 -7.26 -2.64 11.29
C ALA A 26 -5.80 -3.10 11.42
N PHE A 27 -4.87 -2.37 10.80
CA PHE A 27 -3.45 -2.72 10.85
C PHE A 27 -2.89 -2.53 12.26
N THR A 28 -3.30 -1.47 12.95
CA THR A 28 -2.86 -1.22 14.32
C THR A 28 -3.35 -2.34 15.25
N GLU A 29 -4.60 -2.74 15.14
CA GLU A 29 -5.16 -3.84 15.92
C GLU A 29 -4.49 -5.18 15.60
N ALA A 30 -4.03 -5.36 14.37
CA ALA A 30 -3.32 -6.58 13.98
C ALA A 30 -1.88 -6.65 14.50
N GLY A 31 -1.40 -5.59 15.16
CA GLY A 31 -0.08 -5.56 15.79
C GLY A 31 1.01 -4.86 14.99
N PHE A 32 0.66 -4.16 13.91
CA PHE A 32 1.63 -3.37 13.15
C PHE A 32 1.80 -1.98 13.78
N GLU A 33 3.01 -1.43 13.61
CA GLU A 33 3.22 0.00 13.86
C GLU A 33 2.91 0.72 12.55
N VAL A 34 1.97 1.65 12.56
CA VAL A 34 1.47 2.27 11.33
C VAL A 34 1.81 3.75 11.29
N ILE A 35 2.53 4.15 10.24
CA ILE A 35 2.81 5.55 9.93
C ILE A 35 1.78 5.97 8.89
N ASN A 36 0.77 6.71 9.31
CA ASN A 36 -0.31 7.13 8.43
C ASN A 36 -0.07 8.55 7.90
N LEU A 37 0.17 8.65 6.60
CA LEU A 37 0.45 9.93 5.96
C LEU A 37 -0.81 10.71 5.59
N GLY A 38 -1.98 10.08 5.72
CA GLY A 38 -3.24 10.74 5.41
C GLY A 38 -3.56 10.73 3.94
N VAL A 39 -4.06 11.85 3.41
CA VAL A 39 -4.52 11.97 2.03
C VAL A 39 -3.58 12.89 1.23
N MET A 40 -3.74 12.88 -0.08
CA MET A 40 -2.95 13.71 -1.01
C MET A 40 -1.45 13.46 -0.90
N VAL A 41 -1.07 12.20 -0.76
CA VAL A 41 0.34 11.81 -0.53
C VAL A 41 1.04 11.58 -1.86
N SER A 42 2.24 12.13 -2.01
CA SER A 42 3.08 11.91 -3.18
C SER A 42 3.94 10.66 -3.01
N GLN A 43 4.46 10.15 -4.12
CA GLN A 43 5.41 9.02 -4.07
C GLN A 43 6.62 9.36 -3.19
N GLU A 44 7.14 10.56 -3.31
CA GLU A 44 8.29 11.03 -2.55
C GLU A 44 8.01 11.05 -1.06
N GLU A 45 6.80 11.42 -0.66
CA GLU A 45 6.40 11.43 0.75
C GLU A 45 6.34 10.01 1.33
N TYR A 46 5.82 9.04 0.57
CA TYR A 46 5.84 7.63 0.99
C TYR A 46 7.27 7.14 1.21
N ILE A 47 8.15 7.47 0.27
CA ILE A 47 9.55 7.02 0.32
C ILE A 47 10.28 7.66 1.49
N ALA A 48 10.12 8.97 1.69
CA ALA A 48 10.76 9.68 2.80
C ALA A 48 10.30 9.11 4.15
N ALA A 49 9.00 8.87 4.31
CA ALA A 49 8.46 8.29 5.53
C ALA A 49 8.96 6.87 5.77
N ALA A 50 9.09 6.07 4.70
CA ALA A 50 9.60 4.71 4.81
C ALA A 50 11.07 4.68 5.24
N ILE A 51 11.88 5.62 4.74
CA ILE A 51 13.29 5.75 5.14
C ILE A 51 13.38 6.17 6.61
N GLU A 52 12.65 7.21 7.00
CA GLU A 52 12.70 7.75 8.36
C GLU A 52 12.24 6.74 9.41
N SER A 53 11.21 5.95 9.10
CA SER A 53 10.65 4.98 10.04
C SER A 53 11.27 3.59 9.93
N ALA A 54 12.17 3.37 8.98
CA ALA A 54 12.69 2.05 8.64
C ALA A 54 11.54 1.07 8.37
N ALA A 55 10.61 1.48 7.52
CA ALA A 55 9.38 0.73 7.25
C ALA A 55 9.67 -0.61 6.60
N ASP A 56 8.83 -1.59 6.91
CA ASP A 56 8.91 -2.93 6.35
C ASP A 56 8.05 -3.08 5.09
N ALA A 57 7.04 -2.22 4.91
CA ALA A 57 6.18 -2.25 3.72
C ALA A 57 5.49 -0.89 3.53
N ILE A 58 5.04 -0.65 2.30
CA ILE A 58 4.26 0.54 1.94
C ILE A 58 2.92 0.06 1.39
N VAL A 59 1.82 0.56 1.94
CA VAL A 59 0.47 0.22 1.49
C VAL A 59 -0.21 1.49 0.99
N ILE A 60 -0.52 1.52 -0.30
CA ILE A 60 -1.06 2.69 -0.98
C ILE A 60 -2.55 2.49 -1.24
N SER A 61 -3.35 3.50 -0.93
CA SER A 61 -4.77 3.52 -1.29
C SER A 61 -5.00 4.52 -2.42
N SER A 62 -5.81 4.14 -3.39
CA SER A 62 -6.24 5.02 -4.47
C SER A 62 -7.76 4.92 -4.60
N LEU A 63 -8.45 6.01 -4.30
CA LEU A 63 -9.92 5.98 -4.17
C LEU A 63 -10.66 6.73 -5.28
N TYR A 64 -9.94 7.40 -6.19
CA TYR A 64 -10.55 8.21 -7.24
C TYR A 64 -10.24 7.73 -8.67
N GLY A 65 -9.72 6.52 -8.82
CA GLY A 65 -9.54 5.89 -10.13
C GLY A 65 -8.28 6.28 -10.91
N GLN A 66 -7.34 6.99 -10.31
CA GLN A 66 -6.08 7.38 -10.95
C GLN A 66 -4.86 6.59 -10.43
N GLY A 67 -5.13 5.47 -9.76
CA GLY A 67 -4.08 4.72 -9.08
C GLY A 67 -2.94 4.28 -9.99
N GLU A 68 -3.25 3.77 -11.18
CA GLU A 68 -2.21 3.29 -12.09
C GLU A 68 -1.27 4.43 -12.50
N LEU A 69 -1.82 5.60 -12.82
CA LEU A 69 -1.03 6.77 -13.19
C LEU A 69 -0.19 7.27 -12.01
N ASP A 70 -0.80 7.38 -10.84
CA ASP A 70 -0.15 7.90 -9.65
C ASP A 70 0.95 6.97 -9.12
N CYS A 71 0.83 5.66 -9.35
CA CYS A 71 1.79 4.66 -8.87
C CYS A 71 2.91 4.36 -9.86
N ARG A 72 2.84 4.92 -11.06
CA ARG A 72 3.82 4.65 -12.10
C ARG A 72 5.20 5.16 -11.68
N GLY A 73 6.22 4.31 -11.80
CA GLY A 73 7.59 4.67 -11.42
C GLY A 73 7.91 4.52 -9.94
N MET A 74 6.96 4.12 -9.11
CA MET A 74 7.17 4.01 -7.66
C MET A 74 8.25 3.00 -7.29
N ARG A 75 8.26 1.82 -7.92
CA ARG A 75 9.27 0.80 -7.65
C ARG A 75 10.69 1.29 -7.93
N GLU A 76 10.88 1.95 -9.07
CA GLU A 76 12.17 2.47 -9.47
C GLU A 76 12.66 3.52 -8.49
N LYS A 77 11.78 4.41 -8.03
CA LYS A 77 12.12 5.42 -7.03
C LYS A 77 12.48 4.80 -5.68
N CYS A 78 11.77 3.76 -5.27
CA CYS A 78 12.11 3.03 -4.04
C CYS A 78 13.51 2.42 -4.14
N ASP A 79 13.81 1.77 -5.26
CA ASP A 79 15.11 1.14 -5.47
C ASP A 79 16.24 2.17 -5.45
N GLU A 80 16.04 3.32 -6.11
CA GLU A 80 17.01 4.41 -6.11
C GLU A 80 17.25 5.01 -4.73
N ALA A 81 16.22 5.01 -3.90
CA ALA A 81 16.28 5.59 -2.55
C ALA A 81 16.85 4.63 -1.49
N GLY A 82 17.22 3.42 -1.88
CA GLY A 82 17.75 2.42 -0.96
C GLY A 82 16.70 1.51 -0.34
N LEU A 83 15.48 1.53 -0.86
CA LEU A 83 14.38 0.68 -0.42
C LEU A 83 14.15 -0.50 -1.36
N LYS A 84 15.22 -1.03 -1.92
CA LYS A 84 15.16 -2.12 -2.88
C LYS A 84 14.46 -3.34 -2.28
N GLY A 85 13.43 -3.81 -2.97
CA GLY A 85 12.69 -4.99 -2.53
C GLY A 85 11.67 -4.75 -1.44
N ILE A 86 11.44 -3.50 -1.02
CA ILE A 86 10.39 -3.23 -0.04
C ILE A 86 9.02 -3.64 -0.60
N PRO A 87 8.20 -4.40 0.15
CA PRO A 87 6.86 -4.74 -0.32
C PRO A 87 6.02 -3.51 -0.61
N LEU A 88 5.43 -3.47 -1.81
CA LEU A 88 4.51 -2.41 -2.25
C LEU A 88 3.14 -3.03 -2.52
N LEU A 89 2.13 -2.55 -1.80
CA LEU A 89 0.76 -3.00 -1.95
C LEU A 89 -0.12 -1.80 -2.34
N VAL A 90 -1.12 -2.05 -3.18
CA VAL A 90 -2.05 -1.01 -3.60
C VAL A 90 -3.47 -1.57 -3.63
N GLY A 91 -4.42 -0.76 -3.22
CA GLY A 91 -5.83 -1.14 -3.22
C GLY A 91 -6.73 0.07 -3.31
N GLY A 92 -8.02 -0.16 -3.16
CA GLY A 92 -9.04 0.85 -3.30
C GLY A 92 -9.68 0.83 -4.67
N ASN A 93 -10.08 1.98 -5.18
CA ASN A 93 -10.80 2.06 -6.44
C ASN A 93 -9.84 2.12 -7.64
N ILE A 94 -9.12 1.02 -7.87
CA ILE A 94 -8.11 0.92 -8.93
C ILE A 94 -8.64 0.36 -10.24
N VAL A 95 -9.87 -0.13 -10.25
CA VAL A 95 -10.54 -0.63 -11.46
C VAL A 95 -11.44 0.48 -12.00
N ILE A 96 -11.24 0.88 -13.25
CA ILE A 96 -11.99 1.96 -13.87
C ILE A 96 -12.87 1.40 -14.98
N GLY A 97 -14.16 1.75 -14.97
CA GLY A 97 -15.09 1.39 -16.03
C GLY A 97 -15.27 -0.12 -16.17
N LYS A 98 -15.16 -0.63 -17.39
CA LYS A 98 -15.39 -2.05 -17.71
C LYS A 98 -14.14 -2.90 -17.67
N GLN A 99 -13.06 -2.39 -17.08
CA GLN A 99 -11.81 -3.15 -16.96
C GLN A 99 -12.00 -4.34 -16.03
N LYS A 100 -11.32 -5.44 -16.35
CA LYS A 100 -11.29 -6.60 -15.46
C LYS A 100 -10.19 -6.40 -14.43
N PHE A 101 -10.46 -6.76 -13.18
CA PHE A 101 -9.48 -6.63 -12.12
C PHE A 101 -8.18 -7.39 -12.44
N GLU A 102 -8.28 -8.58 -13.03
CA GLU A 102 -7.10 -9.39 -13.36
C GLU A 102 -6.13 -8.64 -14.28
N ASP A 103 -6.65 -7.85 -15.21
CA ASP A 103 -5.83 -7.05 -16.11
C ASP A 103 -5.17 -5.88 -15.36
N VAL A 104 -5.91 -5.25 -14.46
CA VAL A 104 -5.41 -4.15 -13.63
C VAL A 104 -4.33 -4.68 -12.67
N GLU A 105 -4.59 -5.82 -12.03
CA GLU A 105 -3.62 -6.45 -11.14
C GLU A 105 -2.31 -6.76 -11.87
N LYS A 106 -2.40 -7.29 -13.08
CA LYS A 106 -1.22 -7.58 -13.89
C LYS A 106 -0.41 -6.31 -14.18
N ARG A 107 -1.09 -5.22 -14.53
CA ARG A 107 -0.41 -3.95 -14.80
C ARG A 107 0.32 -3.43 -13.57
N PHE A 108 -0.28 -3.51 -12.38
CA PHE A 108 0.38 -3.10 -11.14
C PHE A 108 1.59 -4.00 -10.83
N LYS A 109 1.45 -5.31 -11.01
CA LYS A 109 2.57 -6.23 -10.81
C LYS A 109 3.71 -5.95 -11.81
N ASP A 110 3.37 -5.65 -13.05
CA ASP A 110 4.37 -5.29 -14.07
C ASP A 110 5.09 -3.98 -13.71
N MET A 111 4.44 -3.09 -12.97
CA MET A 111 5.05 -1.86 -12.45
C MET A 111 5.90 -2.10 -11.20
N GLY A 112 5.92 -3.31 -10.67
CA GLY A 112 6.74 -3.65 -9.50
C GLY A 112 5.99 -3.72 -8.18
N PHE A 113 4.67 -3.71 -8.19
CA PHE A 113 3.87 -3.91 -6.97
C PHE A 113 3.76 -5.39 -6.64
N ASP A 114 3.86 -5.72 -5.36
CA ASP A 114 3.79 -7.10 -4.90
C ASP A 114 2.36 -7.62 -4.82
N ARG A 115 1.42 -6.74 -4.48
CA ARG A 115 -0.01 -7.07 -4.42
C ARG A 115 -0.84 -5.88 -4.87
N ALA A 116 -1.96 -6.16 -5.53
CA ALA A 116 -3.00 -5.18 -5.86
C ALA A 116 -4.35 -5.79 -5.47
N PHE A 117 -5.23 -4.99 -4.89
CA PHE A 117 -6.51 -5.47 -4.36
C PHE A 117 -7.68 -4.77 -5.05
N PRO A 118 -8.76 -5.49 -5.37
CA PRO A 118 -9.94 -4.87 -5.97
C PRO A 118 -10.71 -4.01 -4.96
N PRO A 119 -11.61 -3.13 -5.45
CA PRO A 119 -12.49 -2.38 -4.57
C PRO A 119 -13.28 -3.31 -3.65
N GLY A 120 -13.48 -2.90 -2.41
CA GLY A 120 -14.23 -3.68 -1.44
C GLY A 120 -13.46 -4.80 -0.76
N THR A 121 -12.15 -4.89 -0.98
CA THR A 121 -11.32 -5.87 -0.29
C THR A 121 -11.32 -5.59 1.22
N ALA A 122 -11.58 -6.62 2.01
CA ALA A 122 -11.57 -6.50 3.47
C ALA A 122 -10.15 -6.26 3.97
N PRO A 123 -9.96 -5.44 5.03
CA PRO A 123 -8.63 -5.22 5.61
C PRO A 123 -7.91 -6.51 5.99
N GLU A 124 -8.63 -7.53 6.43
CA GLU A 124 -8.07 -8.83 6.81
C GLU A 124 -7.32 -9.49 5.65
N THR A 125 -7.82 -9.34 4.43
CA THR A 125 -7.15 -9.87 3.24
C THR A 125 -5.79 -9.21 3.03
N THR A 126 -5.73 -7.90 3.20
CA THR A 126 -4.47 -7.14 3.10
C THR A 126 -3.51 -7.53 4.22
N ILE A 127 -4.02 -7.74 5.43
CA ILE A 127 -3.22 -8.16 6.59
C ILE A 127 -2.59 -9.53 6.32
N GLU A 128 -3.33 -10.47 5.77
CA GLU A 128 -2.79 -11.79 5.41
C GLU A 128 -1.67 -11.68 4.37
N ALA A 129 -1.87 -10.84 3.35
CA ALA A 129 -0.85 -10.60 2.33
C ALA A 129 0.41 -9.99 2.94
N LEU A 130 0.26 -9.03 3.86
CA LEU A 130 1.40 -8.41 4.56
C LEU A 130 2.16 -9.46 5.38
N ARG A 131 1.47 -10.29 6.13
CA ARG A 131 2.11 -11.34 6.92
C ARG A 131 2.90 -12.30 6.03
N GLU A 132 2.33 -12.67 4.91
CA GLU A 132 2.99 -13.53 3.93
C GLU A 132 4.24 -12.87 3.35
N LEU A 133 4.12 -11.62 2.90
CA LEU A 133 5.24 -10.89 2.30
C LEU A 133 6.35 -10.58 3.31
N LEU A 134 6.01 -10.37 4.56
CA LEU A 134 6.96 -10.05 5.62
C LEU A 134 7.43 -11.29 6.38
N HIS A 135 7.02 -12.49 5.93
CA HIS A 135 7.40 -13.76 6.55
C HIS A 135 7.06 -13.83 8.03
N MET A 136 5.88 -13.32 8.40
CA MET A 136 5.40 -13.33 9.78
C MET A 136 4.64 -14.62 10.04
N GLU A 137 4.84 -15.19 11.23
CA GLU A 137 4.04 -16.33 11.67
C GLU A 137 2.67 -15.86 12.11
N GLU A 138 1.63 -16.65 11.80
CA GLU A 138 0.30 -16.37 12.34
C GLU A 138 0.33 -16.57 13.85
N GLU A 139 -0.23 -15.63 14.57
CA GLU A 139 -0.46 -15.83 16.00
C GLU A 139 -1.57 -16.85 16.20
N ALA A 140 -1.24 -17.90 16.89
CA ALA A 140 -2.21 -18.94 17.21
C ALA A 140 -3.27 -18.42 18.18
#